data_f251628bcc9e945f5e7cdbdd9360c966
#
_entry.id   f251628bcc9e945f5e7cdbdd9360c966
#
_cell.length_a   1.000
_cell.length_b   1.000
_cell.length_c   1.000
_cell.angle_alpha   90.00
_cell.angle_beta   90.00
_cell.angle_gamma   90.00
#
_symmetry.space_group_name_H-M   'P 1'
#
loop_
_entity.id
_entity.type
_entity.pdbx_description
1 polymer ?
#
loop_
_entity_poly.entity_id
_entity_poly.type
_entity_poly.pdbx_seq_one_letter_code
_entity_poly.pdbx_strand_id
1 'polypeptide(L)'
;MHIPPFDNDNKPIIDIENNIVPNIYFNIVKLSKNEEFSIYLKDYEICIVPATGTIEVNIGGKTFENVGNRITDVWGGEPECVYIPCNQKSLIKCVSKNCELFIAGAKYDKILEPFVVRSDDIDLIQYGSDDTKTHRKIKHLLGQKQSNQVGRLLVSELFTVGAGGWSGFPSHKHDTDRLPLETKHDETYNFRFKPNHGSALQLLQSEKEDHGKAFHIVNGSTFCISNGYHPVCVLPGYEMYYFTILAGYSQRPLVQFFQPVHEYQVDLIPGIKDMVAKFK
;
A
#
# COMPACT_ATOMS: atom_id res chain seq x y z
N MET A 1 -9.24 -3.37 11.22
CA MET A 1 -9.22 -2.36 12.33
C MET A 1 -8.99 -0.98 11.75
N HIS A 2 -9.77 0.03 12.17
CA HIS A 2 -9.57 1.43 11.81
C HIS A 2 -8.70 2.13 12.87
N ILE A 3 -7.66 2.81 12.43
CA ILE A 3 -6.80 3.66 13.24
C ILE A 3 -7.03 5.09 12.75
N PRO A 4 -7.69 5.96 13.55
CA PRO A 4 -7.87 7.38 13.21
C PRO A 4 -6.53 8.10 13.01
N PRO A 5 -6.49 9.20 12.26
CA PRO A 5 -5.26 9.96 12.09
C PRO A 5 -4.76 10.54 13.42
N PHE A 6 -3.46 10.46 13.64
CA PHE A 6 -2.78 11.05 14.79
C PHE A 6 -1.34 11.41 14.39
N ASP A 7 -0.71 12.26 15.17
CA ASP A 7 0.74 12.49 15.03
C ASP A 7 1.49 11.32 15.67
N ASN A 8 2.11 10.50 14.85
CA ASN A 8 2.81 9.30 15.31
C ASN A 8 4.24 9.58 15.82
N ASP A 9 4.69 10.83 15.78
CA ASP A 9 6.01 11.23 16.29
C ASP A 9 7.15 10.34 15.76
N ASN A 10 7.08 10.02 14.45
CA ASN A 10 7.98 9.08 13.74
C ASN A 10 8.01 7.65 14.33
N LYS A 11 7.09 7.29 15.21
CA LYS A 11 6.94 5.93 15.76
C LYS A 11 6.04 5.08 14.89
N PRO A 12 6.16 3.74 14.92
CA PRO A 12 5.31 2.88 14.12
C PRO A 12 3.82 3.10 14.37
N ILE A 13 3.03 3.20 13.29
CA ILE A 13 1.57 3.15 13.33
C ILE A 13 1.11 1.70 13.49
N ILE A 14 1.84 0.77 12.84
CA ILE A 14 1.69 -0.68 13.00
C ILE A 14 3.07 -1.23 13.29
N ASP A 15 3.28 -1.69 14.52
CA ASP A 15 4.54 -2.28 14.96
C ASP A 15 4.60 -3.78 14.65
N ILE A 16 5.80 -4.34 14.66
CA ILE A 16 6.06 -5.78 14.45
C ILE A 16 5.41 -6.68 15.51
N GLU A 17 5.03 -6.12 16.66
CA GLU A 17 4.33 -6.84 17.74
C GLU A 17 2.81 -6.78 17.64
N ASN A 18 2.25 -6.17 16.57
CA ASN A 18 0.80 -6.10 16.41
C ASN A 18 0.18 -7.48 16.14
N ASN A 19 -1.04 -7.70 16.66
CA ASN A 19 -1.75 -8.97 16.54
C ASN A 19 -2.86 -8.97 15.47
N ILE A 20 -3.06 -7.86 14.76
CA ILE A 20 -4.16 -7.70 13.81
C ILE A 20 -3.71 -8.06 12.41
N VAL A 21 -2.56 -7.52 12.00
CA VAL A 21 -1.88 -7.81 10.74
C VAL A 21 -0.41 -8.17 11.05
N PRO A 22 -0.18 -9.35 11.69
CA PRO A 22 1.11 -9.70 12.32
C PRO A 22 2.29 -9.79 11.36
N ASN A 23 2.03 -9.80 10.05
CA ASN A 23 3.10 -9.81 9.04
C ASN A 23 3.41 -8.41 8.49
N ILE A 24 2.72 -7.35 8.93
CA ILE A 24 2.90 -5.99 8.43
C ILE A 24 3.54 -5.09 9.48
N TYR A 25 4.47 -4.26 9.00
CA TYR A 25 4.97 -3.06 9.67
C TYR A 25 4.61 -1.83 8.84
N PHE A 26 4.17 -0.76 9.50
CA PHE A 26 3.93 0.52 8.85
C PHE A 26 4.32 1.70 9.74
N ASN A 27 5.05 2.65 9.15
CA ASN A 27 5.42 3.90 9.78
C ASN A 27 5.32 5.07 8.81
N ILE A 28 5.04 6.26 9.33
CA ILE A 28 5.18 7.53 8.63
C ILE A 28 6.26 8.34 9.33
N VAL A 29 7.32 8.68 8.59
CA VAL A 29 8.47 9.42 9.13
C VAL A 29 8.56 10.77 8.43
N LYS A 30 8.69 11.84 9.22
CA LYS A 30 8.85 13.21 8.75
C LYS A 30 10.20 13.73 9.21
N LEU A 31 10.99 14.22 8.25
CA LEU A 31 12.33 14.74 8.52
C LEU A 31 12.51 16.11 7.86
N SER A 32 13.24 16.97 8.54
CA SER A 32 13.76 18.23 8.01
C SER A 32 15.10 17.99 7.31
N LYS A 33 15.57 18.98 6.55
CA LYS A 33 16.85 18.89 5.82
C LYS A 33 18.01 18.48 6.73
N ASN A 34 18.74 17.49 6.28
CA ASN A 34 19.88 16.84 6.96
C ASN A 34 19.52 16.04 8.22
N GLU A 35 18.26 15.97 8.64
CA GLU A 35 17.86 15.02 9.66
C GLU A 35 17.98 13.57 9.15
N GLU A 36 18.28 12.68 10.07
CA GLU A 36 18.51 11.27 9.80
C GLU A 36 17.56 10.40 10.62
N PHE A 37 17.13 9.31 10.01
CA PHE A 37 16.32 8.27 10.64
C PHE A 37 16.96 6.91 10.43
N SER A 38 17.25 6.20 11.51
CA SER A 38 17.83 4.85 11.46
C SER A 38 16.74 3.81 11.68
N ILE A 39 16.71 2.78 10.82
CA ILE A 39 15.77 1.67 10.94
C ILE A 39 16.50 0.32 10.86
N TYR A 40 16.07 -0.60 11.72
CA TYR A 40 16.43 -2.01 11.70
C TYR A 40 15.23 -2.82 12.16
N LEU A 41 14.72 -3.70 11.32
CA LEU A 41 13.64 -4.62 11.67
C LEU A 41 14.14 -6.05 11.50
N LYS A 42 14.12 -6.79 12.61
CA LYS A 42 14.49 -8.20 12.59
C LYS A 42 13.44 -9.01 11.86
N ASP A 43 13.87 -9.82 10.88
CA ASP A 43 13.01 -10.71 10.10
C ASP A 43 11.86 -9.99 9.33
N TYR A 44 12.09 -8.72 8.95
CA TYR A 44 11.21 -7.95 8.09
C TYR A 44 11.99 -7.32 6.93
N GLU A 45 11.49 -7.50 5.72
CA GLU A 45 11.88 -6.71 4.56
C GLU A 45 11.10 -5.39 4.53
N ILE A 46 11.70 -4.33 3.98
CA ILE A 46 11.17 -2.97 4.08
C ILE A 46 11.15 -2.31 2.69
N CYS A 47 10.13 -1.51 2.44
CA CYS A 47 10.05 -0.57 1.31
C CYS A 47 9.90 0.85 1.87
N ILE A 48 10.82 1.75 1.50
CA ILE A 48 10.74 3.16 1.86
C ILE A 48 10.29 3.94 0.63
N VAL A 49 9.21 4.71 0.79
CA VAL A 49 8.59 5.50 -0.28
C VAL A 49 8.49 6.95 0.16
N PRO A 50 9.24 7.88 -0.45
CA PRO A 50 9.00 9.31 -0.25
C PRO A 50 7.60 9.69 -0.77
N ALA A 51 6.69 10.00 0.16
CA ALA A 51 5.42 10.63 -0.16
C ALA A 51 5.66 12.06 -0.65
N THR A 52 6.64 12.74 -0.03
CA THR A 52 7.17 14.04 -0.46
C THR A 52 8.66 14.14 -0.15
N GLY A 53 9.35 15.00 -0.89
CA GLY A 53 10.77 15.28 -0.70
C GLY A 53 11.70 14.28 -1.35
N THR A 54 12.98 14.43 -1.06
CA THR A 54 14.08 13.63 -1.61
C THR A 54 14.97 13.14 -0.48
N ILE A 55 15.37 11.89 -0.53
CA ILE A 55 16.18 11.23 0.49
C ILE A 55 17.41 10.54 -0.11
N GLU A 56 18.35 10.28 0.76
CA GLU A 56 19.45 9.34 0.58
C GLU A 56 19.26 8.17 1.55
N VAL A 57 19.51 6.95 1.10
CA VAL A 57 19.40 5.73 1.93
C VAL A 57 20.70 4.95 1.86
N ASN A 58 21.35 4.75 3.02
CA ASN A 58 22.53 3.90 3.15
C ASN A 58 22.15 2.57 3.78
N ILE A 59 22.56 1.47 3.14
CA ILE A 59 22.26 0.09 3.55
C ILE A 59 23.55 -0.71 3.50
N GLY A 60 24.14 -1.03 4.65
CA GLY A 60 25.35 -1.85 4.69
C GLY A 60 26.53 -1.29 3.89
N GLY A 61 26.63 0.03 3.76
CA GLY A 61 27.68 0.72 2.97
C GLY A 61 27.30 0.99 1.50
N LYS A 62 26.17 0.47 0.99
CA LYS A 62 25.62 0.82 -0.32
C LYS A 62 24.67 2.02 -0.17
N THR A 63 24.89 3.05 -0.94
CA THR A 63 24.08 4.28 -0.88
C THR A 63 23.21 4.44 -2.14
N PHE A 64 21.93 4.74 -1.90
CA PHE A 64 20.95 5.10 -2.91
C PHE A 64 20.65 6.58 -2.76
N GLU A 65 21.13 7.39 -3.73
CA GLU A 65 21.02 8.84 -3.68
C GLU A 65 19.81 9.34 -4.45
N ASN A 66 19.33 10.54 -4.08
CA ASN A 66 18.29 11.28 -4.78
C ASN A 66 17.02 10.46 -5.04
N VAL A 67 16.52 9.77 -4.02
CA VAL A 67 15.28 9.02 -4.10
C VAL A 67 14.10 9.91 -3.73
N GLY A 68 13.10 9.98 -4.62
CA GLY A 68 11.90 10.82 -4.47
C GLY A 68 12.01 12.16 -5.19
N ASN A 69 10.93 12.53 -5.87
CA ASN A 69 10.83 13.74 -6.70
C ASN A 69 9.54 14.55 -6.46
N ARG A 70 8.67 14.10 -5.54
CA ARG A 70 7.42 14.79 -5.20
C ARG A 70 7.69 15.98 -4.29
N ILE A 71 7.15 17.15 -4.65
CA ILE A 71 7.40 18.40 -3.90
C ILE A 71 6.32 18.67 -2.87
N THR A 72 5.04 18.44 -3.19
CA THR A 72 3.91 18.90 -2.38
C THR A 72 3.11 17.77 -1.74
N ASP A 73 2.77 16.73 -2.51
CA ASP A 73 1.91 15.63 -2.07
C ASP A 73 2.04 14.40 -2.98
N VAL A 74 1.28 13.36 -2.67
CA VAL A 74 1.26 12.09 -3.41
C VAL A 74 0.69 12.20 -4.83
N TRP A 75 -0.03 13.28 -5.17
CA TRP A 75 -0.51 13.55 -6.53
C TRP A 75 0.53 14.27 -7.39
N GLY A 76 1.58 14.81 -6.78
CA GLY A 76 2.57 15.70 -7.40
C GLY A 76 3.65 15.00 -8.22
N GLY A 77 3.47 13.76 -8.66
CA GLY A 77 4.45 13.05 -9.47
C GLY A 77 4.41 11.53 -9.34
N GLU A 78 5.34 10.86 -10.02
CA GLU A 78 5.49 9.41 -9.90
C GLU A 78 6.28 9.04 -8.64
N PRO A 79 5.94 7.94 -7.95
CA PRO A 79 6.69 7.49 -6.78
C PRO A 79 8.04 6.90 -7.15
N GLU A 80 8.94 6.91 -6.19
CA GLU A 80 10.15 6.11 -6.16
C GLU A 80 10.24 5.37 -4.85
N CYS A 81 10.97 4.26 -4.78
CA CYS A 81 11.18 3.57 -3.52
C CYS A 81 12.55 2.89 -3.42
N VAL A 82 12.97 2.63 -2.19
CA VAL A 82 14.12 1.79 -1.88
C VAL A 82 13.64 0.54 -1.15
N TYR A 83 14.02 -0.62 -1.67
CA TYR A 83 13.84 -1.91 -1.01
C TYR A 83 15.03 -2.22 -0.12
N ILE A 84 14.76 -2.60 1.12
CA ILE A 84 15.74 -2.99 2.12
C ILE A 84 15.42 -4.43 2.53
N PRO A 85 16.35 -5.38 2.34
CA PRO A 85 16.14 -6.76 2.79
C PRO A 85 16.11 -6.86 4.31
N CYS A 86 15.56 -7.96 4.82
CA CYS A 86 15.50 -8.21 6.26
C CYS A 86 16.87 -8.17 6.92
N ASN A 87 16.89 -7.86 8.22
CA ASN A 87 18.09 -7.87 9.05
C ASN A 87 19.19 -6.89 8.60
N GLN A 88 18.85 -5.86 7.81
CA GLN A 88 19.79 -4.82 7.40
C GLN A 88 19.52 -3.51 8.15
N LYS A 89 20.54 -3.00 8.82
CA LYS A 89 20.49 -1.65 9.39
C LYS A 89 20.60 -0.63 8.26
N SER A 90 19.69 0.33 8.25
CA SER A 90 19.66 1.36 7.23
C SER A 90 19.59 2.74 7.85
N LEU A 91 20.24 3.71 7.21
CA LEU A 91 20.22 5.11 7.58
C LEU A 91 19.59 5.90 6.44
N ILE A 92 18.54 6.63 6.76
CA ILE A 92 17.80 7.49 5.83
C ILE A 92 18.11 8.93 6.17
N LYS A 93 18.50 9.73 5.19
CA LYS A 93 18.78 11.16 5.34
C LYS A 93 17.87 11.99 4.44
N CYS A 94 17.25 13.03 5.00
CA CYS A 94 16.49 14.01 4.22
C CYS A 94 17.44 14.95 3.49
N VAL A 95 17.36 14.97 2.14
CA VAL A 95 18.18 15.84 1.28
C VAL A 95 17.44 17.13 0.91
N SER A 96 16.13 17.05 0.68
CA SER A 96 15.27 18.21 0.41
C SER A 96 15.04 19.06 1.66
N LYS A 97 14.25 20.15 1.55
CA LYS A 97 13.91 20.99 2.71
C LYS A 97 13.20 20.21 3.80
N ASN A 98 12.24 19.37 3.42
CA ASN A 98 11.51 18.44 4.28
C ASN A 98 11.19 17.19 3.46
N CYS A 99 10.94 16.06 4.10
CA CYS A 99 10.37 14.88 3.49
C CYS A 99 9.33 14.23 4.40
N GLU A 100 8.34 13.57 3.80
CA GLU A 100 7.45 12.62 4.44
C GLU A 100 7.65 11.26 3.79
N LEU A 101 7.87 10.22 4.59
CA LEU A 101 8.20 8.88 4.12
C LEU A 101 7.14 7.90 4.60
N PHE A 102 6.68 7.04 3.71
CA PHE A 102 5.98 5.82 4.08
C PHE A 102 6.99 4.68 4.15
N ILE A 103 7.00 3.99 5.28
CA ILE A 103 7.87 2.82 5.51
C ILE A 103 6.96 1.62 5.68
N ALA A 104 6.90 0.79 4.64
CA ALA A 104 6.15 -0.46 4.61
C ALA A 104 7.08 -1.63 4.91
N GLY A 105 6.64 -2.60 5.70
CA GLY A 105 7.41 -3.82 5.93
C GLY A 105 6.55 -5.07 5.90
N ALA A 106 7.15 -6.19 5.49
CA ALA A 106 6.56 -7.50 5.58
C ALA A 106 7.51 -8.50 6.24
N LYS A 107 6.96 -9.41 7.05
CA LYS A 107 7.72 -10.45 7.70
C LYS A 107 8.34 -11.40 6.67
N TYR A 108 9.68 -11.48 6.68
CA TYR A 108 10.46 -12.33 5.78
C TYR A 108 11.86 -12.55 6.36
N ASP A 109 12.36 -13.77 6.30
CA ASP A 109 13.59 -14.19 6.98
C ASP A 109 14.79 -14.43 6.05
N LYS A 110 14.57 -14.37 4.72
CA LYS A 110 15.66 -14.57 3.75
C LYS A 110 16.25 -13.24 3.32
N ILE A 111 17.57 -13.14 3.39
CA ILE A 111 18.30 -11.94 2.95
C ILE A 111 18.34 -11.91 1.43
N LEU A 112 17.87 -10.80 0.86
CA LEU A 112 17.90 -10.49 -0.55
C LEU A 112 18.81 -9.26 -0.79
N GLU A 113 18.92 -8.80 -2.04
CA GLU A 113 19.73 -7.63 -2.38
C GLU A 113 18.89 -6.34 -2.31
N PRO A 114 19.46 -5.24 -1.76
CA PRO A 114 18.79 -3.95 -1.78
C PRO A 114 18.82 -3.33 -3.18
N PHE A 115 17.72 -2.67 -3.56
CA PHE A 115 17.59 -1.97 -4.84
C PHE A 115 16.71 -0.74 -4.72
N VAL A 116 16.75 0.09 -5.76
CA VAL A 116 15.87 1.25 -5.93
C VAL A 116 14.93 1.02 -7.12
N VAL A 117 13.67 1.45 -7.00
CA VAL A 117 12.73 1.57 -8.12
C VAL A 117 12.59 3.05 -8.43
N ARG A 118 12.91 3.43 -9.65
CA ARG A 118 12.78 4.81 -10.13
C ARG A 118 11.41 5.05 -10.76
N SER A 119 11.03 6.29 -10.88
CA SER A 119 9.74 6.72 -11.46
C SER A 119 9.47 6.11 -12.84
N ASP A 120 10.47 5.99 -13.68
CA ASP A 120 10.34 5.42 -15.04
C ASP A 120 10.13 3.89 -15.05
N ASP A 121 10.46 3.21 -13.94
CA ASP A 121 10.31 1.77 -13.78
C ASP A 121 8.96 1.37 -13.16
N ILE A 122 8.16 2.34 -12.73
CA ILE A 122 6.86 2.09 -12.10
C ILE A 122 5.90 1.40 -13.07
N ASP A 123 5.30 0.29 -12.63
CA ASP A 123 4.24 -0.39 -13.39
C ASP A 123 2.91 0.31 -13.10
N LEU A 124 2.41 1.02 -14.11
CA LEU A 124 1.17 1.77 -14.05
C LEU A 124 0.03 0.97 -14.68
N ILE A 125 -1.07 0.83 -13.96
CA ILE A 125 -2.31 0.25 -14.46
C ILE A 125 -3.43 1.26 -14.26
N GLN A 126 -4.26 1.43 -15.29
CA GLN A 126 -5.51 2.18 -15.20
C GLN A 126 -6.65 1.31 -15.72
N TYR A 127 -7.73 1.21 -14.97
CA TYR A 127 -8.88 0.38 -15.30
C TYR A 127 -10.18 0.94 -14.71
N GLY A 128 -11.30 0.32 -15.08
CA GLY A 128 -12.63 0.80 -14.72
C GLY A 128 -13.08 1.98 -15.58
N SER A 129 -14.20 2.55 -15.24
CA SER A 129 -14.78 3.71 -15.92
C SER A 129 -15.62 4.55 -14.96
N ASP A 130 -15.97 5.76 -15.41
CA ASP A 130 -16.89 6.63 -14.67
C ASP A 130 -18.31 6.06 -14.67
N ASP A 131 -18.72 5.34 -15.72
CA ASP A 131 -20.03 4.70 -15.80
C ASP A 131 -20.17 3.58 -14.75
N THR A 132 -19.12 2.78 -14.55
CA THR A 132 -19.11 1.72 -13.54
C THR A 132 -18.77 2.24 -12.12
N LYS A 133 -18.45 3.53 -11.96
CA LYS A 133 -18.01 4.15 -10.71
C LYS A 133 -16.77 3.47 -10.10
N THR A 134 -15.92 2.87 -10.95
CA THR A 134 -14.74 2.11 -10.53
C THR A 134 -13.47 2.57 -11.22
N HIS A 135 -13.46 3.78 -11.79
CA HIS A 135 -12.29 4.30 -12.50
C HIS A 135 -11.09 4.48 -11.55
N ARG A 136 -9.99 3.82 -11.87
CA ARG A 136 -8.83 3.73 -10.99
C ARG A 136 -7.49 3.73 -11.71
N LYS A 137 -6.51 4.18 -10.96
CA LYS A 137 -5.09 4.15 -11.32
C LYS A 137 -4.30 3.49 -10.19
N ILE A 138 -3.46 2.52 -10.53
CA ILE A 138 -2.58 1.81 -9.59
C ILE A 138 -1.14 1.99 -10.05
N LYS A 139 -0.28 2.38 -9.13
CA LYS A 139 1.17 2.46 -9.32
C LYS A 139 1.81 1.37 -8.46
N HIS A 140 2.35 0.33 -9.08
CA HIS A 140 3.03 -0.74 -8.36
C HIS A 140 4.50 -0.38 -8.14
N LEU A 141 4.88 -0.20 -6.87
CA LEU A 141 6.27 0.02 -6.46
C LEU A 141 7.02 -1.30 -6.32
N LEU A 142 6.42 -2.23 -5.57
CA LEU A 142 6.86 -3.61 -5.46
C LEU A 142 5.76 -4.53 -5.98
N GLY A 143 5.64 -4.62 -7.30
CA GLY A 143 4.65 -5.41 -8.02
C GLY A 143 5.24 -6.66 -8.68
N GLN A 144 4.64 -7.08 -9.79
CA GLN A 144 5.07 -8.25 -10.55
C GLN A 144 6.50 -8.09 -11.13
N LYS A 145 6.87 -6.88 -11.56
CA LYS A 145 8.24 -6.61 -12.09
C LYS A 145 9.34 -6.96 -11.09
N GLN A 146 9.08 -6.85 -9.78
CA GLN A 146 10.03 -7.14 -8.70
C GLN A 146 9.87 -8.53 -8.10
N SER A 147 9.10 -9.44 -8.71
CA SER A 147 8.73 -10.74 -8.14
C SER A 147 9.92 -11.63 -7.76
N ASN A 148 11.05 -11.52 -8.46
CA ASN A 148 12.26 -12.29 -8.17
C ASN A 148 13.23 -11.62 -7.20
N GLN A 149 12.91 -10.41 -6.72
CA GLN A 149 13.78 -9.58 -5.90
C GLN A 149 13.21 -9.28 -4.51
N VAL A 150 11.94 -9.62 -4.26
CA VAL A 150 11.19 -9.32 -3.04
C VAL A 150 10.60 -10.60 -2.46
N GLY A 151 10.56 -10.72 -1.14
CA GLY A 151 10.11 -11.92 -0.45
C GLY A 151 8.60 -12.09 -0.39
N ARG A 152 7.92 -11.30 0.46
CA ARG A 152 6.47 -11.38 0.75
C ARG A 152 5.75 -10.05 0.53
N LEU A 153 6.50 -8.95 0.46
CA LEU A 153 5.97 -7.59 0.43
C LEU A 153 5.44 -7.23 -0.96
N LEU A 154 4.21 -6.71 -1.00
CA LEU A 154 3.64 -5.99 -2.13
C LEU A 154 3.35 -4.56 -1.68
N VAL A 155 3.76 -3.57 -2.46
CA VAL A 155 3.52 -2.15 -2.17
C VAL A 155 2.99 -1.46 -3.42
N SER A 156 1.87 -0.77 -3.26
CA SER A 156 1.24 -0.04 -4.36
C SER A 156 0.62 1.27 -3.85
N GLU A 157 0.47 2.20 -4.76
CA GLU A 157 -0.33 3.40 -4.59
C GLU A 157 -1.57 3.32 -5.47
N LEU A 158 -2.75 3.48 -4.87
CA LEU A 158 -4.01 3.43 -5.58
C LEU A 158 -4.70 4.79 -5.54
N PHE A 159 -5.25 5.18 -6.69
CA PHE A 159 -5.96 6.44 -6.86
C PHE A 159 -7.34 6.18 -7.45
N THR A 160 -8.38 6.84 -6.93
CA THR A 160 -9.60 7.02 -7.71
C THR A 160 -9.32 8.07 -8.79
N VAL A 161 -9.86 7.87 -9.98
CA VAL A 161 -9.80 8.84 -11.07
C VAL A 161 -11.15 9.54 -11.15
N GLY A 162 -11.12 10.88 -11.11
CA GLY A 162 -12.35 11.67 -10.98
C GLY A 162 -12.83 11.75 -9.52
N ALA A 163 -13.97 12.42 -9.32
CA ALA A 163 -14.48 12.77 -8.01
C ALA A 163 -15.58 11.80 -7.55
N GLY A 164 -15.20 10.84 -6.74
CA GLY A 164 -16.07 9.77 -6.23
C GLY A 164 -15.75 8.41 -6.82
N GLY A 165 -16.40 7.37 -6.31
CA GLY A 165 -16.30 6.01 -6.84
C GLY A 165 -15.79 4.96 -5.86
N TRP A 166 -15.68 3.72 -6.34
CA TRP A 166 -15.34 2.55 -5.56
C TRP A 166 -13.90 2.07 -5.81
N SER A 167 -13.27 1.55 -4.77
CA SER A 167 -12.01 0.83 -4.78
C SER A 167 -12.12 -0.52 -4.07
N GLY A 168 -11.27 -1.51 -4.46
CA GLY A 168 -11.44 -2.88 -3.99
C GLY A 168 -12.76 -3.50 -4.45
N PHE A 169 -13.33 -3.04 -5.58
CA PHE A 169 -14.60 -3.51 -6.11
C PHE A 169 -14.41 -4.09 -7.53
N PRO A 170 -15.00 -5.25 -7.92
CA PRO A 170 -15.92 -6.05 -7.10
C PRO A 170 -15.32 -6.48 -5.77
N SER A 171 -16.21 -6.55 -4.76
CA SER A 171 -15.82 -6.93 -3.40
C SER A 171 -15.06 -8.26 -3.39
N HIS A 172 -13.89 -8.29 -2.76
CA HIS A 172 -13.03 -9.48 -2.69
C HIS A 172 -12.39 -9.61 -1.32
N LYS A 173 -11.85 -10.80 -1.05
CA LYS A 173 -11.04 -11.10 0.13
C LYS A 173 -9.79 -11.90 -0.24
N HIS A 174 -8.85 -12.01 0.69
CA HIS A 174 -7.63 -12.80 0.59
C HIS A 174 -7.16 -13.20 2.00
N ASP A 175 -8.04 -13.91 2.73
CA ASP A 175 -7.85 -14.27 4.13
C ASP A 175 -7.60 -15.76 4.37
N THR A 176 -7.62 -16.57 3.30
CA THR A 176 -7.51 -18.03 3.36
C THR A 176 -6.57 -18.54 2.28
N ASP A 177 -5.60 -19.40 2.65
CA ASP A 177 -4.79 -20.12 1.66
C ASP A 177 -5.57 -21.32 1.13
N ARG A 178 -6.09 -21.20 -0.10
CA ARG A 178 -6.82 -22.24 -0.85
C ARG A 178 -6.60 -22.15 -2.35
N LEU A 179 -5.35 -22.29 -2.77
CA LEU A 179 -5.00 -22.26 -4.20
C LEU A 179 -5.82 -23.26 -5.01
N PRO A 180 -6.19 -22.95 -6.26
CA PRO A 180 -5.91 -21.72 -7.00
C PRO A 180 -6.90 -20.57 -6.75
N LEU A 181 -7.81 -20.67 -5.79
CA LEU A 181 -8.95 -19.79 -5.61
C LEU A 181 -8.60 -18.53 -4.80
N GLU A 182 -7.71 -18.66 -3.84
CA GLU A 182 -7.41 -17.59 -2.89
C GLU A 182 -6.03 -17.78 -2.25
N THR A 183 -5.36 -16.69 -1.89
CA THR A 183 -4.15 -16.68 -1.07
C THR A 183 -4.33 -15.83 0.17
N LYS A 184 -3.71 -16.21 1.27
CA LYS A 184 -3.79 -15.44 2.51
C LYS A 184 -2.75 -14.34 2.54
N HIS A 185 -3.22 -13.09 2.73
CA HIS A 185 -2.41 -11.88 2.92
C HIS A 185 -2.98 -11.02 4.04
N ASP A 186 -2.11 -10.47 4.86
CA ASP A 186 -2.45 -9.28 5.65
C ASP A 186 -2.40 -8.06 4.73
N GLU A 187 -3.28 -7.09 4.94
CA GLU A 187 -3.30 -5.87 4.16
C GLU A 187 -3.51 -4.64 5.04
N THR A 188 -2.92 -3.52 4.63
CA THR A 188 -3.08 -2.24 5.31
C THR A 188 -3.15 -1.12 4.29
N TYR A 189 -4.08 -0.19 4.53
CA TYR A 189 -4.24 1.05 3.77
C TYR A 189 -3.90 2.27 4.64
N ASN A 190 -3.22 3.27 4.07
CA ASN A 190 -3.15 4.62 4.63
C ASN A 190 -3.70 5.62 3.61
N PHE A 191 -4.71 6.38 4.02
CA PHE A 191 -5.54 7.18 3.13
C PHE A 191 -5.13 8.65 3.06
N ARG A 192 -5.24 9.23 1.86
CA ARG A 192 -5.18 10.67 1.59
C ARG A 192 -6.36 11.07 0.70
N PHE A 193 -6.78 12.30 0.81
CA PHE A 193 -7.89 12.85 0.01
C PHE A 193 -7.50 14.17 -0.65
N LYS A 194 -8.13 14.44 -1.80
CA LYS A 194 -8.02 15.71 -2.50
C LYS A 194 -9.41 16.21 -2.87
N PRO A 195 -9.85 17.36 -2.31
CA PRO A 195 -9.21 18.11 -1.21
C PRO A 195 -9.03 17.30 0.08
N ASN A 196 -8.09 17.71 0.96
CA ASN A 196 -7.66 16.95 2.14
C ASN A 196 -8.72 16.75 3.23
N HIS A 197 -9.85 17.49 3.19
CA HIS A 197 -11.02 17.31 4.06
C HIS A 197 -12.01 16.27 3.51
N GLY A 198 -11.65 15.57 2.43
CA GLY A 198 -12.44 14.48 1.87
C GLY A 198 -12.52 13.28 2.79
N SER A 199 -13.45 12.38 2.51
CA SER A 199 -13.69 11.17 3.28
C SER A 199 -14.20 10.01 2.42
N ALA A 200 -14.16 8.82 3.00
CA ALA A 200 -14.60 7.57 2.40
C ALA A 200 -15.33 6.68 3.40
N LEU A 201 -16.02 5.68 2.90
CA LEU A 201 -16.57 4.57 3.67
C LEU A 201 -15.81 3.30 3.33
N GLN A 202 -15.05 2.77 4.28
CA GLN A 202 -14.46 1.44 4.19
C GLN A 202 -15.47 0.43 4.69
N LEU A 203 -15.85 -0.52 3.85
CA LEU A 203 -16.67 -1.65 4.26
C LEU A 203 -15.79 -2.82 4.68
N LEU A 204 -16.27 -3.62 5.61
CA LEU A 204 -15.64 -4.87 6.02
C LEU A 204 -16.74 -5.87 6.38
N GLN A 205 -16.78 -7.00 5.67
CA GLN A 205 -17.77 -8.05 5.87
C GLN A 205 -17.08 -9.41 5.91
N SER A 206 -17.21 -10.12 7.02
CA SER A 206 -16.73 -11.50 7.08
C SER A 206 -17.65 -12.42 6.27
N GLU A 207 -17.11 -13.53 5.77
CA GLU A 207 -17.86 -14.51 4.97
C GLU A 207 -19.05 -15.13 5.75
N LYS A 208 -19.01 -15.07 7.08
CA LYS A 208 -20.03 -15.65 7.97
C LYS A 208 -21.06 -14.63 8.47
N GLU A 209 -20.90 -13.36 8.10
CA GLU A 209 -21.79 -12.28 8.55
C GLU A 209 -22.78 -11.90 7.44
N ASP A 210 -24.06 -11.77 7.81
CA ASP A 210 -25.10 -11.29 6.89
C ASP A 210 -24.92 -9.80 6.57
N HIS A 211 -24.33 -9.03 7.50
CA HIS A 211 -24.13 -7.59 7.39
C HIS A 211 -22.69 -7.21 7.71
N GLY A 212 -22.09 -6.40 6.84
CA GLY A 212 -20.76 -5.82 7.06
C GLY A 212 -20.81 -4.59 7.97
N LYS A 213 -19.62 -4.15 8.37
CA LYS A 213 -19.39 -2.89 9.11
C LYS A 213 -18.92 -1.82 8.14
N ALA A 214 -19.34 -0.57 8.37
CA ALA A 214 -18.86 0.60 7.65
C ALA A 214 -18.04 1.48 8.59
N PHE A 215 -16.89 1.95 8.13
CA PHE A 215 -15.98 2.81 8.86
C PHE A 215 -15.81 4.13 8.13
N HIS A 216 -15.97 5.25 8.86
CA HIS A 216 -15.71 6.57 8.31
C HIS A 216 -14.20 6.81 8.24
N ILE A 217 -13.67 6.97 7.03
CA ILE A 217 -12.26 7.19 6.73
C ILE A 217 -12.03 8.65 6.39
N VAL A 218 -11.05 9.26 7.03
CA VAL A 218 -10.63 10.64 6.78
C VAL A 218 -9.15 10.69 6.42
N ASN A 219 -8.65 11.85 5.99
CA ASN A 219 -7.26 12.03 5.59
C ASN A 219 -6.29 11.62 6.71
N GLY A 220 -5.33 10.74 6.40
CA GLY A 220 -4.38 10.17 7.35
C GLY A 220 -4.86 8.92 8.10
N SER A 221 -6.12 8.49 7.94
CA SER A 221 -6.61 7.22 8.51
C SER A 221 -5.79 6.04 8.01
N THR A 222 -5.54 5.07 8.89
CA THR A 222 -4.98 3.76 8.55
C THR A 222 -6.03 2.67 8.77
N PHE A 223 -6.12 1.70 7.87
CA PHE A 223 -7.07 0.59 7.99
C PHE A 223 -6.36 -0.74 7.80
N CYS A 224 -6.41 -1.61 8.82
CA CYS A 224 -5.82 -2.94 8.82
C CYS A 224 -6.88 -3.99 8.46
N ILE A 225 -6.56 -4.87 7.52
CA ILE A 225 -7.42 -5.93 6.99
C ILE A 225 -6.71 -7.26 7.17
N SER A 226 -7.22 -8.07 8.07
CA SER A 226 -6.74 -9.45 8.31
C SER A 226 -7.70 -10.50 7.74
N ASN A 227 -8.96 -10.11 7.49
CA ASN A 227 -9.98 -11.00 6.94
C ASN A 227 -11.15 -10.20 6.35
N GLY A 228 -11.95 -10.87 5.53
CA GLY A 228 -13.23 -10.41 5.02
C GLY A 228 -13.16 -9.57 3.73
N TYR A 229 -14.33 -9.38 3.15
CA TYR A 229 -14.54 -8.52 1.98
C TYR A 229 -14.42 -7.05 2.37
N HIS A 230 -13.63 -6.27 1.61
CA HIS A 230 -13.20 -4.95 2.08
C HIS A 230 -13.19 -3.83 1.01
N PRO A 231 -14.28 -3.65 0.26
CA PRO A 231 -14.35 -2.54 -0.69
C PRO A 231 -14.41 -1.19 0.03
N VAL A 232 -13.91 -0.14 -0.62
CA VAL A 232 -13.96 1.23 -0.12
C VAL A 232 -14.60 2.17 -1.13
N CYS A 233 -15.46 3.07 -0.66
CA CYS A 233 -16.13 4.07 -1.47
C CYS A 233 -15.75 5.47 -1.02
N VAL A 234 -15.16 6.26 -1.93
CA VAL A 234 -14.93 7.69 -1.67
C VAL A 234 -16.20 8.48 -1.90
N LEU A 235 -16.47 9.47 -1.05
CA LEU A 235 -17.64 10.33 -1.17
C LEU A 235 -17.57 11.20 -2.42
N PRO A 236 -18.73 11.60 -3.00
CA PRO A 236 -18.76 12.47 -4.17
C PRO A 236 -18.01 13.78 -3.97
N GLY A 237 -17.29 14.24 -4.98
CA GLY A 237 -16.55 15.50 -4.95
C GLY A 237 -15.09 15.38 -4.48
N TYR A 238 -14.64 14.17 -4.11
CA TYR A 238 -13.27 13.93 -3.63
C TYR A 238 -12.54 12.88 -4.46
N GLU A 239 -11.25 13.08 -4.67
CA GLU A 239 -10.32 12.03 -5.11
C GLU A 239 -9.72 11.35 -3.87
N MET A 240 -9.57 10.05 -3.93
CA MET A 240 -8.95 9.24 -2.88
C MET A 240 -7.65 8.64 -3.39
N TYR A 241 -6.63 8.76 -2.56
CA TYR A 241 -5.39 8.00 -2.62
C TYR A 241 -5.33 7.07 -1.43
N TYR A 242 -4.79 5.88 -1.60
CA TYR A 242 -4.33 5.09 -0.48
C TYR A 242 -3.06 4.31 -0.81
N PHE A 243 -2.16 4.32 0.17
CA PHE A 243 -0.94 3.54 0.17
C PHE A 243 -1.26 2.14 0.66
N THR A 244 -0.99 1.13 -0.16
CA THR A 244 -1.34 -0.26 0.10
C THR A 244 -0.11 -1.07 0.42
N ILE A 245 -0.17 -1.82 1.51
CA ILE A 245 0.84 -2.77 1.96
C ILE A 245 0.17 -4.13 2.06
N LEU A 246 0.69 -5.14 1.35
CA LEU A 246 0.26 -6.53 1.50
C LEU A 246 1.46 -7.41 1.89
N ALA A 247 1.21 -8.33 2.80
CA ALA A 247 2.20 -9.31 3.24
C ALA A 247 1.63 -10.73 3.12
N GLY A 248 2.17 -11.51 2.20
CA GLY A 248 1.72 -12.89 1.96
C GLY A 248 2.19 -13.87 3.04
N TYR A 249 1.34 -14.81 3.42
CA TYR A 249 1.66 -15.86 4.40
C TYR A 249 2.49 -16.99 3.76
N SER A 250 1.97 -17.64 2.73
CA SER A 250 2.62 -18.76 2.06
C SER A 250 3.41 -18.35 0.82
N GLN A 251 2.94 -17.33 0.12
CA GLN A 251 3.51 -16.83 -1.12
C GLN A 251 3.32 -15.32 -1.24
N ARG A 252 4.04 -14.68 -2.19
CA ARG A 252 3.91 -13.26 -2.48
C ARG A 252 2.79 -12.96 -3.49
N PRO A 253 2.63 -13.72 -4.60
CA PRO A 253 1.55 -13.48 -5.56
C PRO A 253 0.18 -13.50 -4.88
N LEU A 254 -0.65 -12.51 -5.17
CA LEU A 254 -1.99 -12.35 -4.62
C LEU A 254 -3.03 -13.01 -5.54
N VAL A 255 -3.83 -13.89 -4.99
CA VAL A 255 -5.04 -14.42 -5.62
C VAL A 255 -6.25 -13.96 -4.81
N GLN A 256 -7.02 -13.05 -5.40
CA GLN A 256 -8.22 -12.48 -4.79
C GLN A 256 -9.43 -13.41 -5.01
N PHE A 257 -10.18 -13.65 -3.93
CA PHE A 257 -11.47 -14.35 -4.00
C PHE A 257 -12.59 -13.32 -4.04
N PHE A 258 -13.24 -13.18 -5.20
CA PHE A 258 -14.37 -12.28 -5.36
C PHE A 258 -15.60 -12.79 -4.61
N GLN A 259 -16.35 -11.87 -4.02
CA GLN A 259 -17.61 -12.19 -3.37
C GLN A 259 -18.61 -12.73 -4.41
N PRO A 260 -19.14 -13.96 -4.25
CA PRO A 260 -19.89 -14.61 -5.32
C PRO A 260 -21.06 -13.81 -5.88
N VAL A 261 -21.77 -13.06 -5.02
CA VAL A 261 -22.90 -12.22 -5.44
C VAL A 261 -22.49 -11.01 -6.28
N HIS A 262 -21.21 -10.65 -6.30
CA HIS A 262 -20.65 -9.52 -7.05
C HIS A 262 -19.68 -9.95 -8.15
N GLU A 263 -19.34 -11.23 -8.25
CA GLU A 263 -18.34 -11.74 -9.20
C GLU A 263 -18.67 -11.42 -10.66
N TYR A 264 -19.97 -11.42 -11.03
CA TYR A 264 -20.42 -11.08 -12.38
C TYR A 264 -19.92 -9.70 -12.86
N GLN A 265 -19.60 -8.79 -11.96
CA GLN A 265 -19.11 -7.45 -12.29
C GLN A 265 -17.67 -7.45 -12.83
N VAL A 266 -16.91 -8.54 -12.66
CA VAL A 266 -15.61 -8.72 -13.31
C VAL A 266 -15.74 -8.66 -14.84
N ASP A 267 -16.90 -9.05 -15.39
CA ASP A 267 -17.17 -8.96 -16.83
C ASP A 267 -17.64 -7.59 -17.28
N LEU A 268 -18.10 -6.73 -16.36
CA LEU A 268 -18.63 -5.40 -16.64
C LEU A 268 -17.61 -4.27 -16.50
N ILE A 269 -16.59 -4.46 -15.64
CA ILE A 269 -15.60 -3.41 -15.35
C ILE A 269 -14.46 -3.48 -16.36
N PRO A 270 -14.26 -2.45 -17.21
CA PRO A 270 -13.22 -2.46 -18.23
C PRO A 270 -11.81 -2.63 -17.63
N GLY A 271 -11.00 -3.54 -18.19
CA GLY A 271 -9.60 -3.73 -17.82
C GLY A 271 -9.34 -4.42 -16.47
N ILE A 272 -10.37 -4.84 -15.73
CA ILE A 272 -10.19 -5.47 -14.42
C ILE A 272 -9.45 -6.81 -14.51
N LYS A 273 -9.66 -7.59 -15.57
CA LYS A 273 -8.97 -8.88 -15.77
C LYS A 273 -7.47 -8.70 -15.95
N ASP A 274 -7.06 -7.65 -16.66
CA ASP A 274 -5.64 -7.31 -16.84
C ASP A 274 -5.02 -6.83 -15.53
N MET A 275 -5.77 -6.07 -14.73
CA MET A 275 -5.35 -5.65 -13.39
C MET A 275 -5.12 -6.86 -12.49
N VAL A 276 -6.07 -7.78 -12.39
CA VAL A 276 -5.96 -9.00 -11.57
C VAL A 276 -4.75 -9.85 -11.98
N ALA A 277 -4.45 -9.94 -13.28
CA ALA A 277 -3.30 -10.67 -13.79
C ALA A 277 -1.95 -10.10 -13.32
N LYS A 278 -1.89 -8.81 -12.96
CA LYS A 278 -0.66 -8.13 -12.50
C LYS A 278 -0.29 -8.37 -11.04
N PHE A 279 -1.20 -8.93 -10.24
CA PHE A 279 -0.92 -9.33 -8.86
C PHE A 279 -0.42 -10.78 -8.72
N LYS A 280 -0.44 -11.54 -9.80
CA LYS A 280 -0.04 -12.96 -9.83
C LYS A 280 1.46 -13.14 -9.94
#